data_a615c061db2a3a81368cdc7c46a90705
#
_entry.id   a615c061db2a3a81368cdc7c46a90705
#
_cell.length_a   1.000
_cell.length_b   1.000
_cell.length_c   1.000
_cell.angle_alpha   90.00
_cell.angle_beta   90.00
_cell.angle_gamma   90.00
#
_symmetry.space_group_name_H-M   'P 1'
#
loop_
_entity.id
_entity.type
_entity.pdbx_description
1 polymer ?
#
loop_
_entity_poly.entity_id
_entity_poly.type
_entity_poly.pdbx_seq_one_letter_code
_entity_poly.pdbx_strand_id
1 'polypeptide(L)'
;MAEYVMVLALAVVLFGIILQLGFTLHVRNTLIDAAAAGARYASLADRTDADGAERTRAIITDAVGAGYAQNITVSRTGVGELPAIEVHVVAPLPVVATLGPADALEVSGHAVDMDA
;
A
#
# COMPACT_ATOMS: atom_id res chain seq x y z
N MET A 1 -29.09 34.10 -2.76
CA MET A 1 -28.31 33.52 -3.87
C MET A 1 -26.88 33.21 -3.44
N ALA A 2 -26.15 34.16 -2.87
CA ALA A 2 -24.78 33.90 -2.45
C ALA A 2 -24.65 32.82 -1.36
N GLU A 3 -25.66 32.74 -0.49
CA GLU A 3 -25.65 31.74 0.58
C GLU A 3 -25.71 30.31 0.04
N TYR A 4 -26.51 30.10 -0.98
CA TYR A 4 -26.61 28.77 -1.59
C TYR A 4 -25.33 28.39 -2.31
N VAL A 5 -24.67 29.34 -2.93
CA VAL A 5 -23.42 29.08 -3.62
C VAL A 5 -22.34 28.71 -2.60
N MET A 6 -22.29 29.40 -1.47
CA MET A 6 -21.31 29.10 -0.42
C MET A 6 -21.56 27.71 0.19
N VAL A 7 -22.81 27.38 0.47
CA VAL A 7 -23.14 26.06 1.03
C VAL A 7 -22.81 24.97 0.02
N LEU A 8 -23.12 25.19 -1.25
CA LEU A 8 -22.83 24.21 -2.27
C LEU A 8 -21.32 24.01 -2.42
N ALA A 9 -20.56 25.11 -2.43
CA ALA A 9 -19.11 25.01 -2.53
C ALA A 9 -18.52 24.25 -1.34
N LEU A 10 -19.02 24.53 -0.13
CA LEU A 10 -18.57 23.82 1.06
C LEU A 10 -18.91 22.34 0.97
N ALA A 11 -20.11 22.01 0.49
CA ALA A 11 -20.52 20.62 0.34
C ALA A 11 -19.63 19.87 -0.66
N VAL A 12 -19.27 20.51 -1.78
CA VAL A 12 -18.39 19.91 -2.77
C VAL A 12 -17.01 19.66 -2.18
N VAL A 13 -16.48 20.61 -1.43
CA VAL A 13 -15.17 20.46 -0.79
C VAL A 13 -15.19 19.32 0.22
N LEU A 14 -16.21 19.25 1.07
CA LEU A 14 -16.33 18.18 2.06
C LEU A 14 -16.46 16.81 1.39
N PHE A 15 -17.25 16.73 0.34
CA PHE A 15 -17.40 15.49 -0.41
C PHE A 15 -16.07 15.06 -1.01
N GLY A 16 -15.32 16.00 -1.58
CA GLY A 16 -14.00 15.74 -2.12
C GLY A 16 -13.02 15.21 -1.08
N ILE A 17 -13.04 15.80 0.11
CA ILE A 17 -12.18 15.34 1.21
C ILE A 17 -12.54 13.91 1.62
N ILE A 18 -13.82 13.61 1.73
CA ILE A 18 -14.28 12.27 2.10
C ILE A 18 -13.86 11.25 1.04
N LEU A 19 -14.02 11.59 -0.24
CA LEU A 19 -13.59 10.71 -1.32
C LEU A 19 -12.09 10.48 -1.29
N GLN A 20 -11.32 11.53 -1.03
CA GLN A 20 -9.87 11.43 -0.98
C GLN A 20 -9.42 10.53 0.17
N LEU A 21 -10.03 10.68 1.34
CA LEU A 21 -9.73 9.83 2.48
C LEU A 21 -10.09 8.38 2.20
N GLY A 22 -11.26 8.15 1.62
CA GLY A 22 -11.68 6.80 1.27
C GLY A 22 -10.75 6.16 0.26
N PHE A 23 -10.34 6.91 -0.76
CA PHE A 23 -9.41 6.40 -1.76
C PHE A 23 -8.05 6.09 -1.15
N THR A 24 -7.54 6.98 -0.29
CA THR A 24 -6.27 6.75 0.38
C THR A 24 -6.30 5.49 1.24
N LEU A 25 -7.37 5.29 1.99
CA LEU A 25 -7.52 4.09 2.80
C LEU A 25 -7.63 2.83 1.94
N HIS A 26 -8.34 2.92 0.82
CA HIS A 26 -8.46 1.80 -0.11
C HIS A 26 -7.10 1.41 -0.67
N VAL A 27 -6.32 2.38 -1.12
CA VAL A 27 -4.97 2.12 -1.65
C VAL A 27 -4.10 1.53 -0.55
N ARG A 28 -4.13 2.11 0.64
CA ARG A 28 -3.32 1.60 1.75
C ARG A 28 -3.65 0.15 2.08
N ASN A 29 -4.94 -0.17 2.18
CA ASN A 29 -5.36 -1.53 2.47
C ASN A 29 -4.95 -2.49 1.38
N THR A 30 -5.05 -2.07 0.12
CA THR A 30 -4.61 -2.88 -1.01
C THR A 30 -3.11 -3.14 -0.96
N LEU A 31 -2.32 -2.13 -0.62
CA LEU A 31 -0.87 -2.28 -0.52
C LEU A 31 -0.49 -3.22 0.63
N ILE A 32 -1.18 -3.13 1.76
CA ILE A 32 -0.94 -4.02 2.89
C ILE A 32 -1.26 -5.45 2.51
N ASP A 33 -2.40 -5.68 1.87
CA ASP A 33 -2.81 -7.01 1.43
C ASP A 33 -1.83 -7.58 0.42
N ALA A 34 -1.37 -6.75 -0.52
CA ALA A 34 -0.40 -7.17 -1.51
C ALA A 34 0.94 -7.53 -0.87
N ALA A 35 1.40 -6.72 0.09
CA ALA A 35 2.64 -6.98 0.80
C ALA A 35 2.55 -8.28 1.59
N ALA A 36 1.43 -8.51 2.26
CA ALA A 36 1.22 -9.74 3.01
C ALA A 36 1.18 -10.97 2.08
N ALA A 37 0.51 -10.84 0.95
CA ALA A 37 0.46 -11.92 -0.04
C ALA A 37 1.85 -12.21 -0.62
N GLY A 38 2.62 -11.17 -0.88
CA GLY A 38 3.99 -11.32 -1.37
C GLY A 38 4.89 -11.97 -0.34
N ALA A 39 4.75 -11.60 0.94
CA ALA A 39 5.51 -12.22 2.01
C ALA A 39 5.19 -13.71 2.14
N ARG A 40 3.90 -14.04 2.08
CA ARG A 40 3.49 -15.45 2.11
C ARG A 40 4.04 -16.23 0.91
N TYR A 41 4.04 -15.61 -0.27
CA TYR A 41 4.56 -16.23 -1.46
C TYR A 41 6.07 -16.48 -1.34
N ALA A 42 6.80 -15.50 -0.82
CA ALA A 42 8.23 -15.63 -0.62
C ALA A 42 8.58 -16.68 0.44
N SER A 43 7.65 -16.98 1.35
CA SER A 43 7.89 -17.97 2.40
C SER A 43 7.74 -19.41 1.92
N LEU A 44 7.30 -19.63 0.70
CA LEU A 44 7.15 -20.97 0.15
C LEU A 44 8.53 -21.60 -0.11
N ALA A 45 8.57 -22.93 -0.02
CA ALA A 45 9.82 -23.68 -0.02
C ALA A 45 10.71 -23.44 -1.22
N ASP A 46 10.12 -23.19 -2.38
CA ASP A 46 10.85 -23.04 -3.63
C ASP A 46 10.85 -21.60 -4.15
N ARG A 47 10.59 -20.63 -3.28
CA ARG A 47 10.51 -19.22 -3.69
C ARG A 47 11.59 -18.39 -3.04
N THR A 48 11.97 -17.33 -3.71
CA THR A 48 13.00 -16.41 -3.25
C THR A 48 12.38 -15.09 -2.83
N ASP A 49 13.21 -14.22 -2.24
CA ASP A 49 12.77 -12.87 -1.90
C ASP A 49 12.38 -12.08 -3.14
N ALA A 50 13.08 -12.28 -4.25
CA ALA A 50 12.74 -11.63 -5.50
C ALA A 50 11.38 -12.08 -6.03
N ASP A 51 11.04 -13.35 -5.83
CA ASP A 51 9.72 -13.87 -6.20
C ASP A 51 8.62 -13.18 -5.40
N GLY A 52 8.86 -12.97 -4.11
CA GLY A 52 7.91 -12.26 -3.25
C GLY A 52 7.71 -10.82 -3.67
N ALA A 53 8.79 -10.12 -3.98
CA ALA A 53 8.72 -8.74 -4.43
C ALA A 53 7.96 -8.64 -5.75
N GLU A 54 8.22 -9.55 -6.67
CA GLU A 54 7.54 -9.55 -7.97
C GLU A 54 6.06 -9.87 -7.82
N ARG A 55 5.71 -10.80 -6.94
CA ARG A 55 4.31 -11.10 -6.66
C ARG A 55 3.59 -9.89 -6.10
N THR A 56 4.23 -9.18 -5.16
CA THR A 56 3.67 -7.96 -4.59
C THR A 56 3.45 -6.91 -5.68
N ARG A 57 4.45 -6.74 -6.55
CA ARG A 57 4.35 -5.78 -7.65
C ARG A 57 3.20 -6.10 -8.57
N ALA A 58 3.02 -7.36 -8.91
CA ALA A 58 1.95 -7.78 -9.81
C ALA A 58 0.57 -7.50 -9.21
N ILE A 59 0.39 -7.79 -7.92
CA ILE A 59 -0.87 -7.55 -7.25
C ILE A 59 -1.19 -6.05 -7.20
N ILE A 60 -0.20 -5.24 -6.85
CA ILE A 60 -0.39 -3.79 -6.75
C ILE A 60 -0.69 -3.21 -8.12
N THR A 61 0.04 -3.64 -9.14
CA THR A 61 -0.14 -3.14 -10.49
C THR A 61 -1.55 -3.42 -11.00
N ASP A 62 -2.05 -4.63 -10.74
CA ASP A 62 -3.40 -5.01 -11.17
C ASP A 62 -4.49 -4.27 -10.39
N ALA A 63 -4.25 -3.99 -9.12
CA ALA A 63 -5.28 -3.42 -8.27
C ALA A 63 -5.34 -1.89 -8.31
N VAL A 64 -4.19 -1.22 -8.29
CA VAL A 64 -4.15 0.25 -8.17
C VAL A 64 -3.20 0.92 -9.16
N GLY A 65 -2.39 0.16 -9.89
CA GLY A 65 -1.52 0.69 -10.92
C GLY A 65 -0.05 0.59 -10.61
N ALA A 66 0.76 0.61 -11.67
CA ALA A 66 2.21 0.41 -11.57
C ALA A 66 2.91 1.53 -10.80
N GLY A 67 2.32 2.71 -10.73
CA GLY A 67 2.90 3.83 -10.00
C GLY A 67 3.05 3.56 -8.51
N TYR A 68 2.22 2.68 -7.95
CA TYR A 68 2.26 2.32 -6.54
C TYR A 68 3.16 1.11 -6.27
N ALA A 69 3.73 0.51 -7.29
CA ALA A 69 4.48 -0.73 -7.18
C ALA A 69 6.00 -0.53 -7.43
N GLN A 70 6.50 0.69 -7.27
CA GLN A 70 7.88 0.98 -7.67
C GLN A 70 8.91 0.76 -6.57
N ASN A 71 8.51 0.87 -5.31
CA ASN A 71 9.42 0.74 -4.18
C ASN A 71 8.99 -0.40 -3.28
N ILE A 72 9.40 -1.60 -3.65
CA ILE A 72 9.09 -2.81 -2.90
C ILE A 72 10.41 -3.43 -2.47
N THR A 73 10.58 -3.64 -1.18
CA THR A 73 11.75 -4.31 -0.63
C THR A 73 11.31 -5.50 0.20
N VAL A 74 12.12 -6.54 0.15
CA VAL A 74 11.87 -7.76 0.92
C VAL A 74 13.06 -7.99 1.81
N SER A 75 12.81 -8.21 3.09
CA SER A 75 13.85 -8.48 4.05
C SER A 75 13.43 -9.66 4.92
N ARG A 76 14.42 -10.32 5.50
CA ARG A 76 14.17 -11.39 6.43
C ARG A 76 14.37 -10.86 7.83
N THR A 77 13.40 -11.09 8.68
CA THR A 77 13.41 -10.58 10.04
C THR A 77 12.98 -11.71 10.96
N GLY A 78 13.11 -11.51 12.25
CA GLY A 78 12.68 -12.48 13.23
C GLY A 78 11.45 -11.99 13.96
N VAL A 79 10.48 -12.89 14.16
CA VAL A 79 9.33 -12.62 15.02
C VAL A 79 9.41 -13.64 16.16
N GLY A 80 9.84 -13.17 17.33
CA GLY A 80 10.16 -14.07 18.41
C GLY A 80 11.33 -14.98 18.02
N GLU A 81 11.13 -16.28 18.09
CA GLU A 81 12.14 -17.26 17.70
C GLU A 81 11.99 -17.74 16.26
N LEU A 82 10.95 -17.26 15.56
CA LEU A 82 10.66 -17.71 14.21
C LEU A 82 11.20 -16.73 13.18
N PRO A 83 11.87 -17.22 12.15
CA PRO A 83 12.25 -16.36 11.03
C PRO A 83 11.01 -15.93 10.28
N ALA A 84 11.01 -14.70 9.83
CA ALA A 84 9.88 -14.13 9.11
C ALA A 84 10.38 -13.34 7.92
N ILE A 85 9.53 -13.22 6.91
CA ILE A 85 9.79 -12.41 5.73
C ILE A 85 8.92 -11.17 5.82
N GLU A 86 9.55 -10.02 5.66
CA GLU A 86 8.84 -8.74 5.63
C GLU A 86 8.93 -8.16 4.24
N VAL A 87 7.78 -7.84 3.66
CA VAL A 87 7.69 -7.09 2.42
C VAL A 87 7.30 -5.67 2.76
N HIS A 88 8.13 -4.74 2.39
CA HIS A 88 7.93 -3.32 2.70
C HIS A 88 7.66 -2.58 1.40
N VAL A 89 6.55 -1.84 1.36
CA VAL A 89 6.14 -1.10 0.17
C VAL A 89 6.07 0.38 0.53
N VAL A 90 6.77 1.19 -0.25
CA VAL A 90 6.69 2.65 -0.16
C VAL A 90 6.06 3.14 -1.44
N ALA A 91 4.95 3.84 -1.34
CA ALA A 91 4.20 4.30 -2.49
C ALA A 91 3.81 5.76 -2.31
N PRO A 92 3.60 6.50 -3.42
CA PRO A 92 3.15 7.89 -3.29
C PRO A 92 1.73 7.93 -2.73
N LEU A 93 1.43 9.00 -2.00
CA LEU A 93 0.06 9.23 -1.56
C LEU A 93 -0.82 9.53 -2.76
N PRO A 94 -2.01 8.94 -2.84
CA PRO A 94 -2.94 9.21 -3.94
C PRO A 94 -3.67 10.53 -3.71
N VAL A 95 -2.94 11.63 -3.73
CA VAL A 95 -3.49 12.95 -3.48
C VAL A 95 -3.69 13.67 -4.80
N VAL A 96 -4.90 14.17 -5.03
CA VAL A 96 -5.22 14.90 -6.24
C VAL A 96 -4.69 16.32 -6.20
N ALA A 97 -4.62 16.91 -5.02
CA ALA A 97 -4.09 18.25 -4.83
C ALA A 97 -2.82 18.19 -3.99
N THR A 98 -1.82 18.97 -4.37
CA THR A 98 -0.56 19.03 -3.65
C THR A 98 -0.70 19.93 -2.45
N LEU A 99 -1.43 19.51 -1.45
CA LEU A 99 -1.60 20.24 -0.21
C LEU A 99 -0.72 19.59 0.85
N GLY A 100 0.55 19.83 0.77
CA GLY A 100 1.47 19.33 1.75
C GLY A 100 2.59 18.52 1.13
N PRO A 101 3.48 17.98 1.97
CA PRO A 101 4.62 17.22 1.48
C PRO A 101 4.15 15.99 0.72
N ALA A 102 4.91 15.61 -0.27
CA ALA A 102 4.65 14.40 -1.03
C ALA A 102 5.05 13.19 -0.19
N ASP A 103 4.33 12.99 0.90
CA ASP A 103 4.62 11.87 1.79
C ASP A 103 4.22 10.57 1.15
N ALA A 104 5.06 9.59 1.35
CA ALA A 104 4.81 8.27 0.83
C ALA A 104 4.00 7.47 1.83
N LEU A 105 3.15 6.59 1.30
CA LEU A 105 2.54 5.55 2.10
C LEU A 105 3.57 4.46 2.33
N GLU A 106 3.80 4.12 3.57
CA GLU A 106 4.68 3.03 3.95
C GLU A 106 3.86 1.92 4.58
N VAL A 107 3.89 0.76 3.97
CA VAL A 107 3.18 -0.39 4.50
C VAL A 107 4.10 -1.60 4.47
N SER A 108 3.82 -2.56 5.33
CA SER A 108 4.58 -3.80 5.32
C SER A 108 3.65 -4.97 5.60
N GLY A 109 4.02 -6.11 5.05
CA GLY A 109 3.36 -7.37 5.32
C GLY A 109 4.40 -8.40 5.74
N HIS A 110 4.00 -9.32 6.57
CA HIS A 110 4.90 -10.32 7.14
C HIS A 110 4.34 -11.72 6.94
N ALA A 111 5.23 -12.67 6.82
CA ALA A 111 4.87 -14.07 6.85
C ALA A 111 5.99 -14.83 7.54
N VAL A 112 5.62 -15.87 8.26
CA VAL A 112 6.62 -16.75 8.87
C VAL A 112 7.26 -17.58 7.77
N ASP A 113 8.59 -17.69 7.82
CA ASP A 113 9.33 -18.50 6.85
C ASP A 113 9.18 -19.97 7.23
N MET A 114 8.45 -20.69 6.42
CA MET A 114 8.15 -22.09 6.67
C MET A 114 9.33 -23.03 6.40
N ASP A 115 10.37 -22.48 5.80
CA ASP A 115 11.54 -23.26 5.40
C ASP A 115 12.69 -23.17 6.38
N ALA A 116 12.54 -22.43 7.45
CA ALA A 116 13.67 -22.22 8.36
C ALA A 116 13.81 -23.35 9.35
#